data_e593a79dca4888c8316f28b521a473d3
#
_entry.id   e593a79dca4888c8316f28b521a473d3
#
_cell.length_a   1.000
_cell.length_b   1.000
_cell.length_c   1.000
_cell.angle_alpha   90.00
_cell.angle_beta   90.00
_cell.angle_gamma   90.00
#
_symmetry.space_group_name_H-M   'P 1'
#
loop_
_entity.id
_entity.type
_entity.pdbx_description
1 polymer ?
#
loop_
_entity_poly.entity_id
_entity_poly.type
_entity_poly.pdbx_seq_one_letter_code
_entity_poly.pdbx_strand_id
1 'polypeptide(L)'
;MARSSVSFVKFGPVPMQPHSLAQDSTIAKTVLFLSLTLLLSLPALGQSPSQGPPTGPPVSTPQSPSIAPDDKGSQDVQGDAGQFVFKKKVEEVILHAVVVDQQNDLVSNLPQTEFRVFEDGKPQEITSFHQEKVPVALGILIDNSGSMRPKREGVNRAALNLARSSDPQDEIFIVNFGEESYLDQDFTNDVSKLQAALGKIETRGSTALYDTIVASAAHMKQGAGLQKRILLVVTDGEDNASQESLDEALQQLQKKDSPVVYMIALLNPARRTSSAIRALQAISQNTGGTAYFPTDVREVDSITRNIASAIRSQYVIGYKPSSNATGHVYHAIQVDAYDSSHRKLRVRTRTGYYSDSVGGAP
;
A
#
# COMPACT_ATOMS: atom_id res chain seq x y z
N MET A 1 -22.27 1.57 59.77
CA MET A 1 -21.76 2.92 60.05
C MET A 1 -20.27 2.83 60.27
N ALA A 2 -19.45 3.21 59.31
CA ALA A 2 -18.08 3.63 59.47
C ALA A 2 -17.65 4.26 58.16
N ARG A 3 -17.52 5.58 58.13
CA ARG A 3 -17.03 6.37 57.02
C ARG A 3 -15.48 6.34 57.11
N SER A 4 -14.83 5.90 56.05
CA SER A 4 -13.38 6.01 55.90
C SER A 4 -13.06 7.20 54.99
N SER A 5 -12.46 8.21 55.56
CA SER A 5 -11.99 9.44 54.91
C SER A 5 -10.64 9.18 54.25
N VAL A 6 -10.54 9.42 52.96
CA VAL A 6 -9.29 9.41 52.20
C VAL A 6 -8.73 10.82 52.14
N SER A 7 -7.56 11.01 52.76
CA SER A 7 -6.78 12.28 52.74
C SER A 7 -6.14 12.52 51.39
N PHE A 8 -6.38 13.69 50.80
CA PHE A 8 -5.64 14.20 49.67
C PHE A 8 -4.32 14.82 50.12
N VAL A 9 -3.21 14.32 49.61
CA VAL A 9 -1.88 14.95 49.71
C VAL A 9 -1.73 15.92 48.54
N LYS A 10 -1.65 17.23 48.84
CA LYS A 10 -1.26 18.27 47.92
C LYS A 10 0.23 18.30 47.74
N PHE A 11 0.73 18.10 46.51
CA PHE A 11 2.09 18.44 46.12
C PHE A 11 2.13 19.87 45.60
N GLY A 12 2.93 20.70 46.25
CA GLY A 12 3.23 22.08 45.85
C GLY A 12 4.31 22.14 44.76
N PRO A 13 4.49 23.30 44.08
CA PRO A 13 5.39 23.41 42.94
C PRO A 13 6.87 23.48 43.39
N VAL A 14 7.71 22.76 42.64
CA VAL A 14 9.20 22.76 42.79
C VAL A 14 9.74 23.96 42.00
N PRO A 15 10.62 24.81 42.55
CA PRO A 15 11.19 25.95 41.87
C PRO A 15 12.27 25.57 40.86
N MET A 16 12.19 26.10 39.64
CA MET A 16 13.26 26.07 38.64
C MET A 16 14.47 26.90 39.08
N GLN A 17 15.64 26.30 39.00
CA GLN A 17 16.94 26.98 39.05
C GLN A 17 17.47 27.16 37.61
N PRO A 18 18.03 28.33 37.28
CA PRO A 18 18.62 28.58 35.97
C PRO A 18 20.09 28.10 35.96
N HIS A 19 20.45 27.19 35.06
CA HIS A 19 21.83 26.90 34.76
C HIS A 19 22.37 27.77 33.63
N SER A 20 23.45 28.43 33.97
CA SER A 20 24.27 29.39 33.25
C SER A 20 24.86 28.78 31.95
N LEU A 21 24.81 29.60 30.90
CA LEU A 21 25.62 29.46 29.68
C LEU A 21 27.11 29.63 30.04
N ALA A 22 27.91 28.63 29.70
CA ALA A 22 29.36 28.75 29.51
C ALA A 22 29.67 28.46 28.03
N GLN A 23 30.11 29.53 27.36
CA GLN A 23 30.80 29.44 26.08
C GLN A 23 32.12 28.71 26.25
N ASP A 24 32.45 27.83 25.38
CA ASP A 24 33.84 27.54 25.03
C ASP A 24 34.01 27.35 23.53
N SER A 25 35.03 28.07 23.08
CA SER A 25 35.39 28.31 21.70
C SER A 25 36.42 27.31 21.21
N THR A 26 36.41 27.13 19.89
CA THR A 26 37.59 26.88 19.04
C THR A 26 38.17 25.47 19.04
N ILE A 27 38.01 24.74 17.94
CA ILE A 27 39.14 24.17 17.16
C ILE A 27 38.69 24.02 15.70
N ALA A 28 39.21 24.88 14.86
CA ALA A 28 39.28 24.70 13.43
C ALA A 28 40.31 23.61 13.11
N LYS A 29 39.94 22.59 12.35
CA LYS A 29 40.91 21.71 11.66
C LYS A 29 40.62 21.64 10.19
N THR A 30 41.42 22.38 9.46
CA THR A 30 41.76 22.32 8.04
C THR A 30 42.00 20.86 7.62
N VAL A 31 41.27 20.34 6.64
CA VAL A 31 41.64 19.14 5.89
C VAL A 31 41.86 19.50 4.44
N LEU A 32 43.11 19.33 4.04
CA LEU A 32 43.79 19.57 2.79
C LEU A 32 43.23 18.67 1.69
N PHE A 33 42.79 19.27 0.57
CA PHE A 33 42.52 18.58 -0.69
C PHE A 33 43.79 18.09 -1.30
N LEU A 34 43.92 16.79 -1.56
CA LEU A 34 44.93 16.23 -2.43
C LEU A 34 44.24 15.65 -3.68
N SER A 35 44.27 16.41 -4.75
CA SER A 35 43.89 15.97 -6.09
C SER A 35 45.00 15.15 -6.69
N LEU A 36 44.76 13.88 -7.01
CA LEU A 36 45.66 13.05 -7.81
C LEU A 36 45.00 12.73 -9.14
N THR A 37 45.38 13.48 -10.16
CA THR A 37 45.14 13.20 -11.59
C THR A 37 46.06 12.09 -12.05
N LEU A 38 45.52 10.95 -12.48
CA LEU A 38 46.26 9.92 -13.21
C LEU A 38 45.71 9.81 -14.64
N LEU A 39 46.45 10.41 -15.58
CA LEU A 39 46.31 10.13 -17.01
C LEU A 39 46.92 8.75 -17.29
N LEU A 40 46.17 7.87 -17.92
CA LEU A 40 46.78 6.73 -18.64
C LEU A 40 46.10 6.54 -20.00
N SER A 41 46.96 6.62 -20.99
CA SER A 41 46.79 6.53 -22.41
C SER A 41 46.19 5.22 -22.91
N LEU A 42 45.32 5.34 -23.94
CA LEU A 42 44.90 4.24 -24.82
C LEU A 42 46.06 3.82 -25.78
N PRO A 43 46.04 2.56 -26.23
CA PRO A 43 46.38 2.27 -27.61
C PRO A 43 45.17 1.73 -28.39
N ALA A 44 44.93 2.31 -29.54
CA ALA A 44 44.13 1.76 -30.62
C ALA A 44 44.90 0.63 -31.30
N LEU A 45 44.20 -0.45 -31.70
CA LEU A 45 44.48 -1.22 -32.93
C LEU A 45 43.54 -2.44 -33.01
N GLY A 46 42.92 -2.63 -34.16
CA GLY A 46 42.39 -3.92 -34.55
C GLY A 46 41.01 -3.89 -35.24
N GLN A 47 40.97 -3.41 -36.48
CA GLN A 47 39.87 -3.73 -37.41
C GLN A 47 40.04 -5.18 -37.87
N SER A 48 38.96 -5.96 -37.85
CA SER A 48 38.82 -7.20 -38.61
C SER A 48 37.44 -7.30 -39.23
N PRO A 49 37.26 -7.93 -40.38
CA PRO A 49 36.23 -7.60 -41.34
C PRO A 49 34.90 -8.30 -41.12
N SER A 50 33.87 -7.61 -41.57
CA SER A 50 32.50 -8.08 -41.67
C SER A 50 32.35 -9.34 -42.51
N GLN A 51 31.79 -10.42 -41.93
CA GLN A 51 31.17 -11.49 -42.70
C GLN A 51 29.68 -11.22 -42.77
N GLY A 52 29.13 -11.11 -44.00
CA GLY A 52 27.74 -10.95 -44.28
C GLY A 52 26.90 -12.19 -43.91
N PRO A 53 25.60 -12.04 -43.69
CA PRO A 53 24.72 -13.17 -43.40
C PRO A 53 24.45 -14.01 -44.65
N PRO A 54 24.18 -15.33 -44.48
CA PRO A 54 23.88 -16.22 -45.59
C PRO A 54 22.50 -15.93 -46.19
N THR A 55 22.45 -15.84 -47.51
CA THR A 55 21.24 -15.74 -48.31
C THR A 55 20.44 -17.05 -48.26
N GLY A 56 19.24 -17.01 -47.63
CA GLY A 56 18.24 -18.06 -47.76
C GLY A 56 17.35 -17.84 -48.99
N PRO A 57 16.69 -18.87 -49.53
CA PRO A 57 15.93 -18.79 -50.75
C PRO A 57 14.63 -17.95 -50.60
N PRO A 58 14.11 -17.39 -51.71
CA PRO A 58 12.97 -16.46 -51.70
C PRO A 58 11.65 -17.20 -51.36
N VAL A 59 10.93 -16.65 -50.37
CA VAL A 59 9.57 -17.06 -50.07
C VAL A 59 8.62 -16.33 -51.03
N SER A 60 7.87 -17.11 -51.79
CA SER A 60 6.83 -16.66 -52.73
C SER A 60 5.66 -16.02 -51.99
N THR A 61 5.37 -14.78 -52.34
CA THR A 61 4.16 -14.02 -51.95
C THR A 61 2.92 -14.57 -52.61
N PRO A 62 1.78 -14.76 -51.96
CA PRO A 62 0.51 -15.04 -52.62
C PRO A 62 -0.05 -13.75 -53.24
N GLN A 63 -0.37 -13.82 -54.53
CA GLN A 63 -1.05 -12.77 -55.29
C GLN A 63 -2.50 -12.64 -54.78
N SER A 64 -2.92 -11.41 -54.51
CA SER A 64 -4.33 -11.03 -54.33
C SER A 64 -5.02 -10.98 -55.69
N PRO A 65 -6.26 -11.45 -55.81
CA PRO A 65 -7.02 -11.35 -57.07
C PRO A 65 -7.49 -9.90 -57.30
N SER A 66 -7.18 -9.40 -58.48
CA SER A 66 -7.65 -8.15 -59.07
C SER A 66 -9.15 -8.32 -59.44
N ILE A 67 -10.02 -7.47 -58.90
CA ILE A 67 -11.42 -7.31 -59.37
C ILE A 67 -11.47 -5.99 -60.12
N ALA A 68 -11.88 -6.07 -61.42
CA ALA A 68 -12.11 -4.95 -62.28
C ALA A 68 -13.36 -4.14 -61.86
N PRO A 69 -13.41 -2.83 -62.15
CA PRO A 69 -14.55 -2.00 -61.79
C PRO A 69 -15.72 -2.18 -62.74
N ASP A 70 -16.88 -2.53 -62.22
CA ASP A 70 -18.17 -2.34 -62.91
C ASP A 70 -18.73 -0.96 -62.56
N ASP A 71 -18.82 -0.15 -63.58
CA ASP A 71 -19.51 1.14 -63.61
C ASP A 71 -21.03 0.94 -63.64
N LYS A 72 -21.75 1.39 -62.60
CA LYS A 72 -23.14 1.88 -62.70
C LYS A 72 -23.63 2.54 -61.39
N GLY A 73 -24.02 3.79 -61.50
CA GLY A 73 -25.15 4.33 -60.73
C GLY A 73 -24.78 5.26 -59.57
N SER A 74 -24.67 6.53 -59.92
CA SER A 74 -24.79 7.64 -58.99
C SER A 74 -26.12 7.57 -58.22
N GLN A 75 -26.06 7.34 -56.90
CA GLN A 75 -27.10 7.79 -55.98
C GLN A 75 -26.44 8.55 -54.86
N ASP A 76 -26.78 9.83 -54.77
CA ASP A 76 -26.46 10.70 -53.64
C ASP A 76 -26.99 10.08 -52.36
N VAL A 77 -26.09 9.47 -51.57
CA VAL A 77 -26.35 9.18 -50.17
C VAL A 77 -25.74 10.32 -49.36
N GLN A 78 -26.60 11.24 -48.97
CA GLN A 78 -26.34 12.22 -47.94
C GLN A 78 -25.85 11.47 -46.69
N GLY A 79 -24.53 11.43 -46.49
CA GLY A 79 -23.92 10.84 -45.33
C GLY A 79 -24.29 11.61 -44.08
N ASP A 80 -25.11 10.98 -43.27
CA ASP A 80 -25.36 11.38 -41.89
C ASP A 80 -23.99 11.52 -41.20
N ALA A 81 -23.63 12.75 -40.85
CA ALA A 81 -22.41 13.04 -40.12
C ALA A 81 -22.51 12.34 -38.75
N GLY A 82 -21.98 11.14 -38.69
CA GLY A 82 -21.93 10.35 -37.47
C GLY A 82 -21.39 11.18 -36.32
N GLN A 83 -22.27 11.55 -35.43
CA GLN A 83 -21.96 12.25 -34.21
C GLN A 83 -21.07 11.33 -33.39
N PHE A 84 -19.76 11.58 -33.42
CA PHE A 84 -18.82 10.89 -32.56
C PHE A 84 -19.12 11.29 -31.10
N VAL A 85 -19.95 10.49 -30.45
CA VAL A 85 -20.20 10.65 -29.02
C VAL A 85 -18.95 10.15 -28.27
N PHE A 86 -18.07 11.06 -27.90
CA PHE A 86 -17.03 10.78 -26.94
C PHE A 86 -17.69 10.47 -25.58
N LYS A 87 -17.94 9.21 -25.30
CA LYS A 87 -18.31 8.78 -23.96
C LYS A 87 -17.08 8.99 -23.08
N LYS A 88 -16.99 10.14 -22.41
CA LYS A 88 -16.01 10.35 -21.35
C LYS A 88 -16.26 9.26 -20.29
N LYS A 89 -15.36 8.30 -20.18
CA LYS A 89 -15.44 7.28 -19.13
C LYS A 89 -15.22 7.99 -17.80
N VAL A 90 -16.29 8.31 -17.09
CA VAL A 90 -16.19 8.84 -15.73
C VAL A 90 -15.72 7.67 -14.87
N GLU A 91 -14.51 7.76 -14.38
CA GLU A 91 -13.97 6.73 -13.51
C GLU A 91 -14.61 6.82 -12.12
N GLU A 92 -15.13 5.69 -11.68
CA GLU A 92 -15.65 5.52 -10.33
C GLU A 92 -14.49 5.39 -9.33
N VAL A 93 -14.62 6.04 -8.18
CA VAL A 93 -13.72 5.85 -7.04
C VAL A 93 -14.32 4.79 -6.15
N ILE A 94 -13.56 3.71 -5.91
CA ILE A 94 -13.98 2.60 -5.06
C ILE A 94 -13.33 2.73 -3.68
N LEU A 95 -14.15 2.69 -2.65
CA LEU A 95 -13.75 2.74 -1.25
C LEU A 95 -14.03 1.39 -0.58
N HIS A 96 -13.04 0.86 0.11
CA HIS A 96 -13.21 -0.25 1.03
C HIS A 96 -13.35 0.30 2.44
N ALA A 97 -14.50 0.12 3.07
CA ALA A 97 -14.81 0.68 4.38
C ALA A 97 -15.12 -0.41 5.41
N VAL A 98 -14.42 -0.38 6.54
CA VAL A 98 -14.73 -1.18 7.73
C VAL A 98 -15.48 -0.30 8.70
N VAL A 99 -16.64 -0.75 9.16
CA VAL A 99 -17.44 -0.04 10.16
C VAL A 99 -17.34 -0.74 11.49
N VAL A 100 -17.08 0.01 12.55
CA VAL A 100 -17.04 -0.52 13.92
C VAL A 100 -17.85 0.39 14.85
N ASP A 101 -18.38 -0.21 15.90
CA ASP A 101 -19.09 0.49 16.97
C ASP A 101 -18.11 1.13 17.98
N GLN A 102 -18.64 1.61 19.11
CA GLN A 102 -17.86 2.23 20.18
C GLN A 102 -16.98 1.22 20.93
N GLN A 103 -17.33 -0.06 20.92
CA GLN A 103 -16.58 -1.18 21.52
C GLN A 103 -15.51 -1.73 20.58
N ASN A 104 -15.42 -1.20 19.34
CA ASN A 104 -14.58 -1.70 18.25
C ASN A 104 -15.08 -3.01 17.62
N ASP A 105 -16.30 -3.41 17.88
CA ASP A 105 -16.89 -4.56 17.24
C ASP A 105 -17.33 -4.23 15.81
N LEU A 106 -17.14 -5.19 14.89
CA LEU A 106 -17.48 -5.02 13.48
C LEU A 106 -18.99 -4.90 13.29
N VAL A 107 -19.42 -3.86 12.60
CA VAL A 107 -20.82 -3.64 12.22
C VAL A 107 -21.00 -4.00 10.76
N SER A 108 -21.82 -5.01 10.48
CA SER A 108 -22.15 -5.49 9.14
C SER A 108 -23.63 -5.28 8.83
N ASN A 109 -24.00 -5.44 7.56
CA ASN A 109 -25.39 -5.38 7.08
C ASN A 109 -26.07 -4.00 7.24
N LEU A 110 -25.30 -2.91 7.29
CA LEU A 110 -25.88 -1.57 7.18
C LEU A 110 -26.34 -1.31 5.74
N PRO A 111 -27.53 -0.75 5.52
CA PRO A 111 -27.98 -0.37 4.19
C PRO A 111 -27.23 0.88 3.70
N GLN A 112 -27.19 1.09 2.38
CA GLN A 112 -26.55 2.25 1.75
C GLN A 112 -27.04 3.59 2.33
N THR A 113 -28.31 3.66 2.72
CA THR A 113 -28.95 4.88 3.27
C THR A 113 -28.29 5.39 4.55
N GLU A 114 -27.58 4.52 5.28
CA GLU A 114 -26.85 4.88 6.49
C GLU A 114 -25.47 5.46 6.23
N PHE A 115 -25.03 5.54 4.95
CA PHE A 115 -23.73 6.06 4.58
C PHE A 115 -23.82 7.44 3.93
N ARG A 116 -22.79 8.25 4.17
CA ARG A 116 -22.54 9.52 3.52
C ARG A 116 -21.08 9.57 3.08
N VAL A 117 -20.83 9.91 1.83
CA VAL A 117 -19.48 10.08 1.27
C VAL A 117 -19.24 11.53 0.96
N PHE A 118 -18.06 12.02 1.32
CA PHE A 118 -17.61 13.38 1.01
C PHE A 118 -16.24 13.32 0.35
N GLU A 119 -16.06 14.13 -0.70
CA GLU A 119 -14.77 14.40 -1.34
C GLU A 119 -14.52 15.90 -1.26
N ASP A 120 -13.37 16.30 -0.70
CA ASP A 120 -13.01 17.69 -0.46
C ASP A 120 -14.11 18.48 0.28
N GLY A 121 -14.78 17.81 1.22
CA GLY A 121 -15.90 18.36 2.01
C GLY A 121 -17.22 18.45 1.25
N LYS A 122 -17.29 18.05 -0.03
CA LYS A 122 -18.52 18.06 -0.84
C LYS A 122 -19.17 16.69 -0.82
N PRO A 123 -20.50 16.60 -0.57
CA PRO A 123 -21.19 15.32 -0.60
C PRO A 123 -21.15 14.70 -2.00
N GLN A 124 -20.95 13.39 -2.05
CA GLN A 124 -20.92 12.59 -3.29
C GLN A 124 -22.08 11.61 -3.31
N GLU A 125 -22.62 11.39 -4.51
CA GLU A 125 -23.65 10.37 -4.73
C GLU A 125 -23.01 8.98 -4.79
N ILE A 126 -23.48 8.04 -3.95
CA ILE A 126 -23.04 6.65 -3.97
C ILE A 126 -23.68 5.97 -5.19
N THR A 127 -22.87 5.54 -6.15
CA THR A 127 -23.27 4.92 -7.40
C THR A 127 -23.27 3.40 -7.35
N SER A 128 -22.42 2.82 -6.51
CA SER A 128 -22.40 1.38 -6.22
C SER A 128 -22.19 1.12 -4.73
N PHE A 129 -22.89 0.12 -4.21
CA PHE A 129 -22.82 -0.24 -2.79
C PHE A 129 -23.09 -1.72 -2.63
N HIS A 130 -22.14 -2.43 -2.04
CA HIS A 130 -22.31 -3.85 -1.72
C HIS A 130 -21.42 -4.26 -0.56
N GLN A 131 -21.80 -5.35 0.08
CA GLN A 131 -21.00 -6.03 1.10
C GLN A 131 -20.89 -7.49 0.68
N GLU A 132 -19.87 -7.79 -0.08
CA GLU A 132 -19.63 -9.13 -0.61
C GLU A 132 -18.30 -9.69 -0.13
N LYS A 133 -18.28 -11.01 0.06
CA LYS A 133 -17.04 -11.75 0.26
C LYS A 133 -16.37 -11.96 -1.09
N VAL A 134 -15.66 -10.93 -1.55
CA VAL A 134 -14.87 -11.03 -2.78
C VAL A 134 -13.47 -11.59 -2.48
N PRO A 135 -12.86 -12.32 -3.42
CA PRO A 135 -11.48 -12.77 -3.29
C PRO A 135 -10.50 -11.60 -3.11
N VAL A 136 -9.43 -11.84 -2.40
CA VAL A 136 -8.44 -10.84 -1.99
C VAL A 136 -7.06 -11.21 -2.50
N ALA A 137 -6.35 -10.23 -3.09
CA ALA A 137 -4.92 -10.31 -3.25
C ALA A 137 -4.24 -9.82 -1.95
N LEU A 138 -3.55 -10.73 -1.27
CA LEU A 138 -2.92 -10.49 0.03
C LEU A 138 -1.40 -10.60 -0.07
N GLY A 139 -0.70 -9.49 0.20
CA GLY A 139 0.75 -9.52 0.43
C GLY A 139 1.05 -9.66 1.92
N ILE A 140 1.83 -10.65 2.31
CA ILE A 140 2.33 -10.82 3.67
C ILE A 140 3.80 -10.42 3.68
N LEU A 141 4.10 -9.27 4.29
CA LEU A 141 5.42 -8.70 4.40
C LEU A 141 5.95 -8.93 5.81
N ILE A 142 7.05 -9.64 5.94
CA ILE A 142 7.58 -10.01 7.25
C ILE A 142 9.00 -9.48 7.41
N ASP A 143 9.18 -8.67 8.44
CA ASP A 143 10.47 -8.15 8.85
C ASP A 143 11.40 -9.32 9.24
N ASN A 144 12.57 -9.32 8.62
CA ASN A 144 13.61 -10.32 8.79
C ASN A 144 14.87 -9.74 9.46
N SER A 145 14.76 -8.58 10.08
CA SER A 145 15.83 -7.97 10.85
C SER A 145 16.27 -8.85 12.04
N GLY A 146 17.48 -8.62 12.53
CA GLY A 146 18.05 -9.45 13.61
C GLY A 146 17.23 -9.49 14.89
N SER A 147 16.47 -8.43 15.21
CA SER A 147 15.58 -8.34 16.39
C SER A 147 14.33 -9.23 16.27
N MET A 148 13.93 -9.59 15.06
CA MET A 148 12.80 -10.48 14.82
C MET A 148 13.11 -11.95 15.11
N ARG A 149 14.37 -12.35 15.19
CA ARG A 149 14.77 -13.76 15.39
C ARG A 149 13.97 -14.49 16.45
N PRO A 150 13.79 -13.99 17.69
CA PRO A 150 13.03 -14.69 18.73
C PRO A 150 11.53 -14.73 18.50
N LYS A 151 11.00 -13.90 17.57
CA LYS A 151 9.58 -13.75 17.30
C LYS A 151 9.13 -14.51 16.04
N ARG A 152 10.09 -14.88 15.16
CA ARG A 152 9.84 -15.44 13.83
C ARG A 152 8.94 -16.67 13.83
N GLU A 153 9.16 -17.61 14.71
CA GLU A 153 8.34 -18.82 14.77
C GLU A 153 6.86 -18.50 15.03
N GLY A 154 6.58 -17.58 15.96
CA GLY A 154 5.22 -17.14 16.26
C GLY A 154 4.58 -16.40 15.09
N VAL A 155 5.33 -15.52 14.42
CA VAL A 155 4.88 -14.77 13.25
C VAL A 155 4.61 -15.71 12.07
N ASN A 156 5.53 -16.62 11.75
CA ASN A 156 5.38 -17.59 10.67
C ASN A 156 4.15 -18.48 10.88
N ARG A 157 3.94 -18.93 12.13
CA ARG A 157 2.74 -19.71 12.49
C ARG A 157 1.46 -18.92 12.27
N ALA A 158 1.40 -17.66 12.68
CA ALA A 158 0.24 -16.79 12.48
C ALA A 158 -0.02 -16.50 10.99
N ALA A 159 1.04 -16.23 10.21
CA ALA A 159 0.95 -16.05 8.75
C ALA A 159 0.42 -17.31 8.05
N LEU A 160 0.92 -18.49 8.45
CA LEU A 160 0.44 -19.76 7.90
C LEU A 160 -1.01 -20.06 8.31
N ASN A 161 -1.43 -19.74 9.53
CA ASN A 161 -2.81 -19.88 9.96
C ASN A 161 -3.74 -18.94 9.19
N LEU A 162 -3.29 -17.71 8.92
CA LEU A 162 -4.02 -16.78 8.06
C LEU A 162 -4.19 -17.35 6.65
N ALA A 163 -3.12 -17.84 6.04
CA ALA A 163 -3.17 -18.45 4.71
C ALA A 163 -4.10 -19.68 4.65
N ARG A 164 -4.09 -20.52 5.67
CA ARG A 164 -4.99 -21.69 5.77
C ARG A 164 -6.45 -21.33 5.95
N SER A 165 -6.74 -20.19 6.55
CA SER A 165 -8.10 -19.69 6.78
C SER A 165 -8.60 -18.76 5.67
N SER A 166 -7.77 -18.47 4.68
CA SER A 166 -8.11 -17.67 3.51
C SER A 166 -9.06 -18.40 2.57
N ASP A 167 -9.79 -17.63 1.78
CA ASP A 167 -10.68 -18.20 0.75
C ASP A 167 -9.82 -18.93 -0.32
N PRO A 168 -10.28 -20.06 -0.87
CA PRO A 168 -9.55 -20.73 -1.95
C PRO A 168 -9.30 -19.91 -3.21
N GLN A 169 -10.05 -18.82 -3.40
CA GLN A 169 -9.88 -17.87 -4.50
C GLN A 169 -8.97 -16.70 -4.15
N ASP A 170 -8.50 -16.59 -2.89
CA ASP A 170 -7.52 -15.58 -2.52
C ASP A 170 -6.16 -15.92 -3.13
N GLU A 171 -5.42 -14.89 -3.50
CA GLU A 171 -4.05 -15.00 -3.99
C GLU A 171 -3.11 -14.35 -2.98
N ILE A 172 -2.13 -15.11 -2.49
CA ILE A 172 -1.21 -14.66 -1.45
C ILE A 172 0.22 -14.67 -1.99
N PHE A 173 0.96 -13.58 -1.77
CA PHE A 173 2.41 -13.54 -1.96
C PHE A 173 3.12 -13.23 -0.64
N ILE A 174 4.39 -13.65 -0.53
CA ILE A 174 5.21 -13.45 0.66
C ILE A 174 6.47 -12.70 0.30
N VAL A 175 6.72 -11.61 1.02
CA VAL A 175 7.96 -10.85 1.00
C VAL A 175 8.60 -10.91 2.37
N ASN A 176 9.86 -11.29 2.42
CA ASN A 176 10.70 -11.10 3.59
C ASN A 176 11.62 -9.90 3.36
N PHE A 177 11.75 -9.04 4.34
CA PHE A 177 12.55 -7.83 4.20
C PHE A 177 13.44 -7.57 5.40
N GLY A 178 14.56 -6.92 5.14
CA GLY A 178 15.50 -6.37 6.10
C GLY A 178 16.08 -5.10 5.48
N GLU A 179 17.37 -5.09 5.19
CA GLU A 179 18.03 -4.05 4.39
C GLU A 179 17.58 -4.09 2.91
N GLU A 180 17.26 -5.28 2.43
CA GLU A 180 16.69 -5.56 1.11
C GLU A 180 15.38 -6.34 1.24
N SER A 181 14.58 -6.33 0.17
CA SER A 181 13.30 -7.05 0.10
C SER A 181 13.40 -8.22 -0.86
N TYR A 182 12.88 -9.37 -0.45
CA TYR A 182 12.91 -10.62 -1.21
C TYR A 182 11.49 -11.16 -1.40
N LEU A 183 11.09 -11.34 -2.66
CA LEU A 183 9.85 -12.04 -3.01
C LEU A 183 10.09 -13.56 -2.89
N ASP A 184 9.79 -14.14 -1.73
CA ASP A 184 10.02 -15.56 -1.48
C ASP A 184 8.98 -16.47 -2.11
N GLN A 185 7.77 -15.97 -2.27
CA GLN A 185 6.67 -16.63 -2.96
C GLN A 185 5.80 -15.59 -3.66
N ASP A 186 5.66 -15.74 -4.96
CA ASP A 186 4.72 -14.96 -5.76
C ASP A 186 3.28 -15.47 -5.58
N PHE A 187 2.29 -14.75 -6.12
CA PHE A 187 0.87 -15.03 -5.95
C PHE A 187 0.52 -16.52 -6.09
N THR A 188 -0.06 -17.06 -5.03
CA THR A 188 -0.52 -18.46 -4.99
C THR A 188 -1.60 -18.62 -3.92
N ASN A 189 -2.45 -19.63 -4.11
CA ASN A 189 -3.37 -20.14 -3.07
C ASN A 189 -2.87 -21.49 -2.48
N ASP A 190 -1.72 -21.97 -2.91
CA ASP A 190 -1.12 -23.22 -2.43
C ASP A 190 -0.42 -23.00 -1.07
N VAL A 191 -1.08 -23.45 0.00
CA VAL A 191 -0.57 -23.32 1.37
C VAL A 191 0.79 -23.99 1.56
N SER A 192 1.10 -25.06 0.82
CA SER A 192 2.39 -25.77 0.92
C SER A 192 3.54 -24.89 0.40
N LYS A 193 3.32 -24.15 -0.69
CA LYS A 193 4.29 -23.19 -1.22
C LYS A 193 4.51 -22.04 -0.25
N LEU A 194 3.43 -21.50 0.33
CA LEU A 194 3.50 -20.43 1.34
C LEU A 194 4.27 -20.90 2.59
N GLN A 195 4.02 -22.14 3.05
CA GLN A 195 4.75 -22.72 4.18
C GLN A 195 6.24 -22.89 3.87
N ALA A 196 6.60 -23.32 2.67
CA ALA A 196 7.98 -23.48 2.25
C ALA A 196 8.71 -22.12 2.19
N ALA A 197 8.04 -21.08 1.70
CA ALA A 197 8.58 -19.72 1.67
C ALA A 197 8.84 -19.18 3.08
N LEU A 198 7.91 -19.36 4.01
CA LEU A 198 8.05 -18.95 5.41
C LEU A 198 9.19 -19.65 6.15
N GLY A 199 9.65 -20.81 5.67
CA GLY A 199 10.73 -21.60 6.28
C GLY A 199 12.14 -21.22 5.84
N LYS A 200 12.32 -20.40 4.81
CA LYS A 200 13.64 -20.16 4.16
C LYS A 200 14.50 -19.05 4.79
N ILE A 201 14.24 -18.56 5.98
CA ILE A 201 14.62 -17.23 6.40
C ILE A 201 15.83 -17.20 7.33
N GLU A 202 16.85 -16.42 6.93
CA GLU A 202 17.95 -15.98 7.79
C GLU A 202 17.69 -14.55 8.27
N THR A 203 17.50 -14.36 9.58
CA THR A 203 17.29 -13.05 10.17
C THR A 203 18.61 -12.29 10.31
N ARG A 204 18.74 -11.14 9.64
CA ARG A 204 19.92 -10.25 9.68
C ARG A 204 19.62 -8.87 9.12
N GLY A 205 20.51 -7.91 9.40
CA GLY A 205 20.47 -6.57 8.82
C GLY A 205 19.56 -5.58 9.53
N SER A 206 19.36 -4.47 8.87
CA SER A 206 18.50 -3.33 9.19
C SER A 206 17.08 -3.51 8.61
N THR A 207 16.25 -2.46 8.63
CA THR A 207 14.82 -2.54 8.25
C THR A 207 14.49 -1.47 7.25
N ALA A 208 14.34 -1.83 5.95
CA ALA A 208 13.88 -0.96 4.86
C ALA A 208 12.36 -1.12 4.68
N LEU A 209 11.60 -0.60 5.65
CA LEU A 209 10.15 -0.80 5.73
C LEU A 209 9.40 -0.06 4.63
N TYR A 210 9.72 1.23 4.41
CA TYR A 210 8.98 2.06 3.45
C TYR A 210 9.22 1.58 2.02
N ASP A 211 10.48 1.33 1.64
CA ASP A 211 10.84 0.78 0.32
C ASP A 211 10.11 -0.54 0.06
N THR A 212 10.04 -1.42 1.07
CA THR A 212 9.36 -2.71 0.96
C THR A 212 7.87 -2.56 0.72
N ILE A 213 7.20 -1.67 1.46
CA ILE A 213 5.75 -1.46 1.30
C ILE A 213 5.45 -0.89 -0.09
N VAL A 214 6.23 0.09 -0.55
CA VAL A 214 6.06 0.71 -1.87
C VAL A 214 6.32 -0.30 -2.99
N ALA A 215 7.41 -1.07 -2.92
CA ALA A 215 7.72 -2.11 -3.89
C ALA A 215 6.64 -3.20 -3.93
N SER A 216 6.13 -3.62 -2.77
CA SER A 216 5.06 -4.61 -2.68
C SER A 216 3.73 -4.09 -3.23
N ALA A 217 3.41 -2.80 -3.01
CA ALA A 217 2.24 -2.17 -3.60
C ALA A 217 2.34 -2.10 -5.13
N ALA A 218 3.52 -1.79 -5.66
CA ALA A 218 3.79 -1.80 -7.10
C ALA A 218 3.68 -3.21 -7.70
N HIS A 219 4.26 -4.22 -7.03
CA HIS A 219 4.14 -5.62 -7.42
C HIS A 219 2.68 -6.06 -7.47
N MET A 220 1.91 -5.73 -6.46
CA MET A 220 0.48 -6.04 -6.38
C MET A 220 -0.33 -5.37 -7.50
N LYS A 221 0.01 -4.15 -7.88
CA LYS A 221 -0.65 -3.45 -8.99
C LYS A 221 -0.42 -4.14 -10.34
N GLN A 222 0.76 -4.72 -10.54
CA GLN A 222 1.15 -5.38 -11.79
C GLN A 222 0.67 -6.84 -11.88
N GLY A 223 0.71 -7.57 -10.75
CA GLY A 223 0.53 -9.02 -10.73
C GLY A 223 -0.84 -9.50 -10.26
N ALA A 224 -1.55 -8.70 -9.44
CA ALA A 224 -2.83 -9.15 -8.88
C ALA A 224 -3.97 -9.05 -9.91
N GLY A 225 -4.58 -10.19 -10.23
CA GLY A 225 -5.84 -10.23 -10.99
C GLY A 225 -7.05 -9.74 -10.20
N LEU A 226 -6.92 -9.62 -8.88
CA LEU A 226 -8.01 -9.28 -7.95
C LEU A 226 -8.00 -7.78 -7.61
N GLN A 227 -9.19 -7.20 -7.54
CA GLN A 227 -9.35 -5.76 -7.27
C GLN A 227 -9.14 -5.41 -5.80
N LYS A 228 -9.52 -6.30 -4.87
CA LYS A 228 -9.34 -6.09 -3.45
C LYS A 228 -7.92 -6.45 -3.04
N ARG A 229 -7.13 -5.43 -2.70
CA ARG A 229 -5.68 -5.52 -2.48
C ARG A 229 -5.33 -5.15 -1.05
N ILE A 230 -4.64 -6.04 -0.36
CA ILE A 230 -4.29 -5.90 1.05
C ILE A 230 -2.80 -6.20 1.26
N LEU A 231 -2.11 -5.37 2.01
CA LEU A 231 -0.79 -5.66 2.56
C LEU A 231 -0.90 -5.86 4.06
N LEU A 232 -0.41 -6.98 4.55
CA LEU A 232 -0.21 -7.25 5.98
C LEU A 232 1.28 -7.20 6.27
N VAL A 233 1.69 -6.21 7.04
CA VAL A 233 3.09 -5.99 7.42
C VAL A 233 3.30 -6.39 8.86
N VAL A 234 4.31 -7.22 9.13
CA VAL A 234 4.71 -7.60 10.49
C VAL A 234 6.16 -7.17 10.69
N THR A 235 6.39 -6.26 11.64
CA THR A 235 7.71 -5.72 11.97
C THR A 235 7.89 -5.57 13.47
N ASP A 236 9.12 -5.41 13.95
CA ASP A 236 9.42 -5.06 15.35
C ASP A 236 10.29 -3.80 15.46
N GLY A 237 10.55 -3.13 14.36
CA GLY A 237 11.44 -1.99 14.27
C GLY A 237 10.82 -0.77 13.61
N GLU A 238 11.54 0.34 13.74
CA GLU A 238 11.38 1.54 12.92
C GLU A 238 12.10 1.33 11.59
N ASP A 239 11.66 2.04 10.57
CA ASP A 239 12.44 2.18 9.34
C ASP A 239 13.80 2.82 9.65
N ASN A 240 14.85 2.20 9.15
CA ASN A 240 16.22 2.71 9.33
C ASN A 240 17.15 2.44 8.16
N ALA A 241 16.60 1.93 7.05
CA ALA A 241 17.38 1.56 5.86
C ALA A 241 16.69 1.92 4.53
N SER A 242 15.45 2.40 4.55
CA SER A 242 14.77 2.83 3.32
C SER A 242 15.45 4.04 2.71
N GLN A 243 15.41 4.10 1.39
CA GLN A 243 15.80 5.27 0.60
C GLN A 243 14.64 6.28 0.53
N GLU A 244 13.40 5.78 0.47
CA GLU A 244 12.21 6.61 0.51
C GLU A 244 11.92 7.11 1.94
N SER A 245 11.47 8.35 2.04
CA SER A 245 10.93 8.91 3.29
C SER A 245 9.50 8.42 3.54
N LEU A 246 9.01 8.62 4.78
CA LEU A 246 7.60 8.34 5.11
C LEU A 246 6.63 9.11 4.20
N ASP A 247 6.93 10.38 3.89
CA ASP A 247 6.04 11.22 3.08
C ASP A 247 5.98 10.72 1.63
N GLU A 248 7.10 10.31 1.05
CA GLU A 248 7.15 9.71 -0.29
C GLU A 248 6.39 8.38 -0.34
N ALA A 249 6.59 7.51 0.65
CA ALA A 249 5.84 6.26 0.76
C ALA A 249 4.32 6.51 0.88
N LEU A 250 3.90 7.49 1.69
CA LEU A 250 2.49 7.86 1.82
C LEU A 250 1.91 8.36 0.49
N GLN A 251 2.65 9.19 -0.27
CA GLN A 251 2.21 9.64 -1.59
C GLN A 251 2.02 8.47 -2.56
N GLN A 252 2.92 7.48 -2.55
CA GLN A 252 2.79 6.28 -3.39
C GLN A 252 1.58 5.43 -2.99
N LEU A 253 1.33 5.27 -1.69
CA LEU A 253 0.23 4.49 -1.15
C LEU A 253 -1.14 5.19 -1.25
N GLN A 254 -1.16 6.49 -1.49
CA GLN A 254 -2.38 7.26 -1.72
C GLN A 254 -2.74 7.39 -3.21
N LYS A 255 -2.03 6.73 -4.11
CA LYS A 255 -2.48 6.60 -5.50
C LYS A 255 -3.80 5.83 -5.57
N LYS A 256 -4.56 6.09 -6.62
CA LYS A 256 -5.75 5.29 -6.95
C LYS A 256 -5.34 3.81 -7.04
N ASP A 257 -6.17 2.91 -6.62
CA ASP A 257 -5.92 1.46 -6.65
C ASP A 257 -4.77 0.94 -5.76
N SER A 258 -4.23 1.75 -4.87
CA SER A 258 -3.23 1.28 -3.89
C SER A 258 -3.88 0.36 -2.85
N PRO A 259 -3.11 -0.61 -2.31
CA PRO A 259 -3.62 -1.56 -1.33
C PRO A 259 -3.94 -0.90 0.02
N VAL A 260 -4.84 -1.52 0.77
CA VAL A 260 -5.03 -1.24 2.19
C VAL A 260 -3.91 -1.88 2.98
N VAL A 261 -3.25 -1.14 3.86
CA VAL A 261 -2.11 -1.62 4.65
C VAL A 261 -2.49 -1.85 6.10
N TYR A 262 -2.44 -3.11 6.53
CA TYR A 262 -2.52 -3.48 7.95
C TYR A 262 -1.14 -3.71 8.50
N MET A 263 -0.89 -3.28 9.74
CA MET A 263 0.41 -3.42 10.39
C MET A 263 0.28 -4.10 11.74
N ILE A 264 1.20 -5.01 12.03
CA ILE A 264 1.39 -5.62 13.35
C ILE A 264 2.81 -5.28 13.79
N ALA A 265 2.93 -4.38 14.75
CA ALA A 265 4.21 -3.85 15.22
C ALA A 265 4.56 -4.41 16.61
N LEU A 266 5.44 -5.40 16.65
CA LEU A 266 5.97 -6.08 17.84
C LEU A 266 7.09 -5.25 18.50
N LEU A 267 6.89 -3.94 18.66
CA LEU A 267 7.90 -3.00 19.13
C LEU A 267 8.41 -3.38 20.52
N ASN A 268 9.74 -3.43 20.68
CA ASN A 268 10.36 -3.52 21.97
C ASN A 268 9.98 -2.27 22.81
N PRO A 269 9.63 -2.41 24.11
CA PRO A 269 9.30 -1.28 24.98
C PRO A 269 10.32 -0.14 24.94
N ALA A 270 11.62 -0.45 24.84
CA ALA A 270 12.70 0.54 24.75
C ALA A 270 12.74 1.29 23.39
N ARG A 271 12.15 0.73 22.33
CA ARG A 271 12.06 1.31 20.96
C ARG A 271 10.65 1.76 20.61
N ARG A 272 9.73 1.72 21.54
CA ARG A 272 8.34 2.14 21.36
C ARG A 272 8.24 3.67 21.41
N THR A 273 8.88 4.33 20.46
CA THR A 273 8.87 5.79 20.39
C THR A 273 7.52 6.30 19.84
N SER A 274 7.17 7.53 20.19
CA SER A 274 5.95 8.15 19.65
C SER A 274 6.06 8.43 18.14
N SER A 275 7.27 8.58 17.60
CA SER A 275 7.54 8.75 16.16
C SER A 275 7.26 7.46 15.39
N ALA A 276 7.81 6.33 15.85
CA ALA A 276 7.55 5.01 15.26
C ALA A 276 6.06 4.70 15.21
N ILE A 277 5.38 4.84 16.35
CA ILE A 277 3.95 4.59 16.44
C ILE A 277 3.17 5.46 15.45
N ARG A 278 3.50 6.77 15.38
CA ARG A 278 2.82 7.70 14.45
C ARG A 278 3.07 7.34 12.99
N ALA A 279 4.29 6.97 12.62
CA ALA A 279 4.62 6.58 11.25
C ALA A 279 3.83 5.34 10.81
N LEU A 280 3.82 4.28 11.63
CA LEU A 280 3.09 3.06 11.34
C LEU A 280 1.58 3.28 11.31
N GLN A 281 1.05 4.13 12.21
CA GLN A 281 -0.35 4.55 12.19
C GLN A 281 -0.69 5.37 10.95
N ALA A 282 0.18 6.30 10.53
CA ALA A 282 -0.04 7.11 9.34
C ALA A 282 -0.17 6.24 8.09
N ILE A 283 0.73 5.28 7.87
CA ILE A 283 0.67 4.35 6.73
C ILE A 283 -0.66 3.57 6.73
N SER A 284 -1.02 2.98 7.88
CA SER A 284 -2.25 2.19 7.96
C SER A 284 -3.51 3.04 7.78
N GLN A 285 -3.63 4.15 8.50
CA GLN A 285 -4.84 4.98 8.50
C GLN A 285 -5.06 5.65 7.15
N ASN A 286 -4.01 6.15 6.50
CA ASN A 286 -4.15 6.79 5.19
C ASN A 286 -4.59 5.83 4.09
N THR A 287 -4.32 4.54 4.24
CA THR A 287 -4.77 3.50 3.31
C THR A 287 -6.11 2.85 3.69
N GLY A 288 -6.64 3.14 4.89
CA GLY A 288 -7.89 2.55 5.40
C GLY A 288 -7.70 1.29 6.23
N GLY A 289 -6.47 0.95 6.56
CA GLY A 289 -6.14 -0.16 7.44
C GLY A 289 -6.01 0.22 8.92
N THR A 290 -5.30 -0.61 9.67
CA THR A 290 -5.10 -0.43 11.12
C THR A 290 -3.72 -0.92 11.53
N ALA A 291 -3.03 -0.17 12.39
CA ALA A 291 -1.82 -0.61 13.05
C ALA A 291 -2.14 -1.17 14.44
N TYR A 292 -1.64 -2.37 14.71
CA TYR A 292 -1.74 -3.07 15.99
C TYR A 292 -0.36 -3.08 16.66
N PHE A 293 -0.35 -2.91 17.98
CA PHE A 293 0.87 -2.83 18.77
C PHE A 293 0.85 -3.86 19.90
N PRO A 294 0.88 -5.17 19.58
CA PRO A 294 0.90 -6.21 20.61
C PRO A 294 2.15 -6.10 21.47
N THR A 295 2.04 -6.58 22.71
CA THR A 295 3.15 -6.67 23.65
C THR A 295 3.81 -8.05 23.64
N ASP A 296 3.08 -9.04 23.09
CA ASP A 296 3.52 -10.42 23.01
C ASP A 296 3.26 -10.99 21.60
N VAL A 297 4.22 -11.76 21.09
CA VAL A 297 4.09 -12.44 19.78
C VAL A 297 2.91 -13.41 19.74
N ARG A 298 2.45 -13.91 20.89
CA ARG A 298 1.28 -14.79 21.00
C ARG A 298 -0.01 -14.11 20.61
N GLU A 299 -0.08 -12.79 20.68
CA GLU A 299 -1.24 -12.00 20.25
C GLU A 299 -1.38 -11.90 18.73
N VAL A 300 -0.29 -12.13 17.97
CA VAL A 300 -0.26 -11.97 16.49
C VAL A 300 -1.33 -12.84 15.82
N ASP A 301 -1.50 -14.08 16.27
CA ASP A 301 -2.47 -15.00 15.70
C ASP A 301 -3.93 -14.53 15.90
N SER A 302 -4.26 -13.96 17.04
CA SER A 302 -5.59 -13.38 17.28
C SER A 302 -5.80 -12.10 16.47
N ILE A 303 -4.77 -11.27 16.35
CA ILE A 303 -4.80 -10.05 15.55
C ILE A 303 -4.98 -10.38 14.06
N THR A 304 -4.29 -11.37 13.53
CA THR A 304 -4.45 -11.79 12.12
C THR A 304 -5.85 -12.30 11.84
N ARG A 305 -6.48 -13.03 12.77
CA ARG A 305 -7.90 -13.42 12.64
C ARG A 305 -8.84 -12.21 12.63
N ASN A 306 -8.60 -11.22 13.49
CA ASN A 306 -9.39 -9.99 13.52
C ASN A 306 -9.25 -9.20 12.22
N ILE A 307 -8.03 -9.11 11.66
CA ILE A 307 -7.77 -8.51 10.37
C ILE A 307 -8.52 -9.26 9.26
N ALA A 308 -8.43 -10.59 9.23
CA ALA A 308 -9.17 -11.41 8.25
C ALA A 308 -10.67 -11.16 8.33
N SER A 309 -11.24 -11.11 9.53
CA SER A 309 -12.66 -10.79 9.75
C SER A 309 -13.02 -9.38 9.26
N ALA A 310 -12.18 -8.39 9.56
CA ALA A 310 -12.38 -7.02 9.09
C ALA A 310 -12.35 -6.94 7.55
N ILE A 311 -11.40 -7.60 6.92
CA ILE A 311 -11.28 -7.67 5.45
C ILE A 311 -12.55 -8.28 4.82
N ARG A 312 -13.11 -9.34 5.44
CA ARG A 312 -14.33 -10.01 4.93
C ARG A 312 -15.61 -9.22 5.18
N SER A 313 -15.61 -8.30 6.15
CA SER A 313 -16.77 -7.50 6.54
C SER A 313 -16.78 -6.09 5.93
N GLN A 314 -15.91 -5.80 4.97
CA GLN A 314 -15.83 -4.50 4.32
C GLN A 314 -17.04 -4.23 3.45
N TYR A 315 -17.51 -2.97 3.52
CA TYR A 315 -18.39 -2.38 2.53
C TYR A 315 -17.55 -1.89 1.35
N VAL A 316 -18.04 -2.14 0.15
CA VAL A 316 -17.50 -1.58 -1.09
C VAL A 316 -18.44 -0.47 -1.54
N ILE A 317 -17.93 0.75 -1.55
CA ILE A 317 -18.70 1.96 -1.84
C ILE A 317 -18.07 2.63 -3.05
N GLY A 318 -18.83 2.72 -4.14
CA GLY A 318 -18.40 3.45 -5.33
C GLY A 318 -19.12 4.79 -5.45
N TYR A 319 -18.40 5.81 -5.89
CA TYR A 319 -18.96 7.10 -6.24
C TYR A 319 -18.25 7.72 -7.45
N LYS A 320 -18.93 8.62 -8.15
CA LYS A 320 -18.33 9.38 -9.26
C LYS A 320 -17.92 10.74 -8.74
N PRO A 321 -16.61 11.09 -8.82
CA PRO A 321 -16.14 12.39 -8.39
C PRO A 321 -16.88 13.52 -9.09
N SER A 322 -17.35 14.51 -8.34
CA SER A 322 -17.99 15.71 -8.90
C SER A 322 -16.98 16.69 -9.48
N SER A 323 -15.71 16.60 -9.10
CA SER A 323 -14.63 17.41 -9.64
C SER A 323 -13.92 16.67 -10.77
N ASN A 324 -13.72 17.37 -11.90
CA ASN A 324 -12.88 16.90 -13.00
C ASN A 324 -11.46 17.50 -12.86
N ALA A 325 -10.90 17.54 -11.65
CA ALA A 325 -9.55 18.05 -11.46
C ALA A 325 -8.57 17.22 -12.29
N THR A 326 -7.89 17.88 -13.21
CA THR A 326 -6.83 17.29 -14.02
C THR A 326 -5.50 17.65 -13.38
N GLY A 327 -4.63 16.68 -13.17
CA GLY A 327 -3.33 16.88 -12.52
C GLY A 327 -3.16 16.02 -11.27
N HIS A 328 -1.94 16.00 -10.76
CA HIS A 328 -1.60 15.27 -9.53
C HIS A 328 -2.10 16.06 -8.30
N VAL A 329 -3.42 16.00 -8.06
CA VAL A 329 -4.09 16.72 -6.97
C VAL A 329 -4.56 15.72 -5.93
N TYR A 330 -4.35 16.03 -4.66
CA TYR A 330 -4.86 15.24 -3.54
C TYR A 330 -6.33 15.56 -3.30
N HIS A 331 -7.17 14.53 -3.23
CA HIS A 331 -8.59 14.61 -2.88
C HIS A 331 -8.81 13.95 -1.53
N ALA A 332 -9.28 14.72 -0.56
CA ALA A 332 -9.60 14.21 0.78
C ALA A 332 -10.94 13.49 0.77
N ILE A 333 -10.98 12.29 1.38
CA ILE A 333 -12.19 11.46 1.49
C ILE A 333 -12.63 11.39 2.96
N GLN A 334 -13.93 11.54 3.18
CA GLN A 334 -14.59 11.24 4.43
C GLN A 334 -15.81 10.35 4.16
N VAL A 335 -15.95 9.29 4.94
CA VAL A 335 -17.15 8.44 4.95
C VAL A 335 -17.73 8.45 6.35
N ASP A 336 -18.98 8.82 6.45
CA ASP A 336 -19.76 8.73 7.67
C ASP A 336 -20.73 7.56 7.57
N ALA A 337 -20.90 6.82 8.66
CA ALA A 337 -21.91 5.77 8.79
C ALA A 337 -22.68 5.92 10.09
N TYR A 338 -23.95 5.49 10.07
CA TYR A 338 -24.86 5.59 11.20
C TYR A 338 -25.54 4.23 11.46
N ASP A 339 -25.92 3.98 12.69
CA ASP A 339 -26.77 2.83 13.01
C ASP A 339 -28.27 3.19 12.86
N SER A 340 -29.13 2.21 13.03
CA SER A 340 -30.59 2.38 12.98
C SER A 340 -31.16 3.38 13.99
N SER A 341 -30.42 3.72 15.02
CA SER A 341 -30.73 4.75 16.01
C SER A 341 -30.11 6.11 15.67
N HIS A 342 -29.56 6.29 14.47
CA HIS A 342 -28.88 7.49 13.99
C HIS A 342 -27.63 7.87 14.81
N ARG A 343 -27.03 6.92 15.52
CA ARG A 343 -25.75 7.13 16.21
C ARG A 343 -24.61 6.95 15.23
N LYS A 344 -23.68 7.89 15.24
CA LYS A 344 -22.50 7.85 14.37
C LYS A 344 -21.58 6.68 14.75
N LEU A 345 -21.25 5.87 13.77
CA LEU A 345 -20.30 4.77 13.86
C LEU A 345 -18.91 5.23 13.41
N ARG A 346 -17.90 4.46 13.74
CA ARG A 346 -16.54 4.72 13.28
C ARG A 346 -16.28 3.98 11.98
N VAL A 347 -15.90 4.73 10.95
CA VAL A 347 -15.56 4.18 9.64
C VAL A 347 -14.05 4.24 9.45
N ARG A 348 -13.46 3.14 8.99
CA ARG A 348 -12.07 3.04 8.56
C ARG A 348 -12.05 2.82 7.07
N THR A 349 -11.55 3.77 6.34
CA THR A 349 -11.34 3.75 4.89
C THR A 349 -10.16 4.65 4.56
N ARG A 350 -9.69 4.65 3.33
CA ARG A 350 -8.63 5.57 2.91
C ARG A 350 -9.02 7.04 3.17
N THR A 351 -8.06 7.85 3.58
CA THR A 351 -8.31 9.28 3.89
C THR A 351 -8.33 10.16 2.65
N GLY A 352 -7.88 9.66 1.52
CA GLY A 352 -7.85 10.37 0.26
C GLY A 352 -7.05 9.64 -0.81
N TYR A 353 -6.94 10.26 -1.97
CA TYR A 353 -6.15 9.76 -3.09
C TYR A 353 -5.61 10.92 -3.94
N TYR A 354 -4.52 10.65 -4.66
CA TYR A 354 -4.04 11.54 -5.71
C TYR A 354 -4.71 11.18 -7.03
N SER A 355 -5.30 12.18 -7.70
CA SER A 355 -5.79 12.00 -9.06
C SER A 355 -4.62 11.73 -10.01
N ASP A 356 -4.86 10.87 -11.02
CA ASP A 356 -3.86 10.64 -12.05
C ASP A 356 -3.62 11.92 -12.83
N SER A 357 -2.34 12.25 -13.06
CA SER A 357 -2.02 13.22 -14.09
C SER A 357 -2.58 12.67 -15.40
N VAL A 358 -3.40 13.46 -16.09
CA VAL A 358 -3.81 13.10 -17.45
C VAL A 358 -2.52 12.98 -18.25
N GLY A 359 -2.05 11.74 -18.42
CA GLY A 359 -0.91 11.43 -19.24
C GLY A 359 -1.22 11.95 -20.63
N GLY A 360 -0.51 12.98 -21.06
CA GLY A 360 -0.40 13.25 -22.47
C GLY A 360 0.08 11.95 -23.09
N ALA A 361 -0.71 11.43 -24.03
CA ALA A 361 -0.25 10.32 -24.86
C ALA A 361 1.08 10.71 -25.50
N PRO A 362 2.06 9.79 -25.55
CA PRO A 362 3.30 10.01 -26.24
C PRO A 362 3.08 10.30 -27.73
#